data_36d659f2b1877cf06dcb013106c95255
#
_entry.id   36d659f2b1877cf06dcb013106c95255
#
_cell.length_a   1.000
_cell.length_b   1.000
_cell.length_c   1.000
_cell.angle_alpha   90.00
_cell.angle_beta   90.00
_cell.angle_gamma   90.00
#
_symmetry.space_group_name_H-M   'P 1'
#
loop_
_entity.id
_entity.type
_entity.pdbx_description
1 polymer ?
#
loop_
_entity_poly.entity_id
_entity_poly.type
_entity_poly.pdbx_seq_one_letter_code
_entity_poly.pdbx_strand_id
1 'polypeptide(L)'
;VLLAGGGLAVGAAGTGAAWALTGDSGSSAAAPDPESPETPESPPAPSAVVPPDDDLMREHGVLKRVLLCYREMTSQAQAGGSLNAQHLHDAALVIHDFIEGFHEGLEEGFVFPRLRQAGQVTGTVSTLLLQHARGRVLTQFILAHATAPEVASAGTRGELTAAMQAFVRMYEPHEAREDTVVFPAFRQLLSPQELADLGQHFADLEHQQFGRDEFTAMVGRVAAIEQALGIYDLAQFTPDVTAYEPAQ
;
A
#
# COMPACT_ATOMS: atom_id res chain seq x y z
N VAL A 1 43.76 29.18 -15.05
CA VAL A 1 44.88 28.99 -14.13
C VAL A 1 44.47 27.84 -13.23
N LEU A 2 44.76 26.67 -13.58
CA LEU A 2 45.86 25.70 -13.45
C LEU A 2 46.37 25.49 -12.02
N LEU A 3 46.44 24.22 -11.73
CA LEU A 3 47.34 23.34 -10.99
C LEU A 3 46.68 22.74 -9.75
N ALA A 4 46.45 21.45 -9.68
CA ALA A 4 47.29 20.25 -9.75
C ALA A 4 48.01 19.93 -8.43
N GLY A 5 47.83 18.69 -8.02
CA GLY A 5 48.89 17.89 -7.42
C GLY A 5 48.66 17.34 -6.04
N GLY A 6 48.59 16.05 -5.95
CA GLY A 6 49.50 15.07 -5.35
C GLY A 6 49.00 14.63 -3.98
N GLY A 7 48.66 13.44 -3.70
CA GLY A 7 49.29 12.15 -3.78
C GLY A 7 50.33 11.92 -2.69
N LEU A 8 50.06 10.97 -1.75
CA LEU A 8 51.06 10.04 -1.23
C LEU A 8 50.44 9.06 -0.20
N ALA A 9 50.60 7.80 -0.51
CA ALA A 9 50.45 6.67 0.39
C ALA A 9 51.79 6.47 1.14
N VAL A 10 51.79 5.77 2.27
CA VAL A 10 52.82 4.92 2.93
C VAL A 10 52.24 4.62 4.31
N GLY A 11 52.04 3.43 4.85
CA GLY A 11 52.76 2.18 4.72
C GLY A 11 53.28 1.74 6.07
N ALA A 12 53.02 0.47 6.36
CA ALA A 12 53.78 -0.45 7.20
C ALA A 12 53.62 -0.36 8.74
N ALA A 13 53.15 -1.42 9.30
CA ALA A 13 53.79 -2.62 9.81
C ALA A 13 54.09 -2.60 11.32
N GLY A 14 53.62 -3.58 12.01
CA GLY A 14 54.44 -4.52 12.68
C GLY A 14 54.28 -4.66 14.18
N THR A 15 54.27 -5.89 14.53
CA THR A 15 54.71 -6.67 15.70
C THR A 15 53.62 -7.00 16.68
N GLY A 16 53.23 -8.21 16.87
CA GLY A 16 53.92 -9.45 17.12
C GLY A 16 54.14 -9.65 18.63
N ALA A 17 53.27 -10.41 19.28
CA ALA A 17 53.66 -11.13 20.50
C ALA A 17 52.86 -12.43 20.61
N ALA A 18 53.61 -13.52 20.42
CA ALA A 18 53.14 -14.86 20.70
C ALA A 18 53.16 -15.15 22.20
N TRP A 19 52.17 -15.89 22.67
CA TRP A 19 52.29 -16.72 23.87
C TRP A 19 51.83 -18.13 23.53
N ALA A 20 52.74 -19.05 23.73
CA ALA A 20 52.60 -20.46 23.45
C ALA A 20 52.14 -21.26 24.68
N LEU A 21 51.35 -22.31 24.35
CA LEU A 21 51.36 -23.66 24.92
C LEU A 21 50.86 -23.87 26.35
N THR A 22 49.78 -24.67 26.53
CA THR A 22 49.87 -26.09 26.86
C THR A 22 48.47 -26.71 26.94
N GLY A 23 48.35 -28.02 26.50
CA GLY A 23 47.31 -28.91 27.01
C GLY A 23 46.46 -29.61 25.97
N ASP A 24 47.01 -30.53 25.28
CA ASP A 24 46.54 -31.88 24.88
C ASP A 24 45.15 -32.31 25.38
N SER A 25 44.29 -32.64 24.43
CA SER A 25 43.40 -33.82 24.46
C SER A 25 42.71 -33.98 23.09
N GLY A 26 43.00 -35.11 22.47
CA GLY A 26 42.56 -35.46 21.13
C GLY A 26 41.06 -35.49 20.91
N SER A 27 40.63 -34.94 19.82
CA SER A 27 39.37 -35.29 19.18
C SER A 27 39.63 -35.39 17.67
N SER A 28 39.42 -36.58 17.17
CA SER A 28 39.51 -36.98 15.75
C SER A 28 38.71 -36.02 14.87
N ALA A 29 39.42 -35.30 14.00
CA ALA A 29 38.80 -34.54 12.93
C ALA A 29 38.20 -35.51 11.92
N ALA A 30 36.88 -35.57 11.84
CA ALA A 30 36.19 -36.16 10.71
C ALA A 30 36.45 -35.29 9.47
N ALA A 31 36.80 -35.92 8.37
CA ALA A 31 36.95 -35.28 7.07
C ALA A 31 35.62 -34.68 6.64
N PRO A 32 35.60 -33.54 5.91
CA PRO A 32 34.36 -33.01 5.37
C PRO A 32 33.80 -34.00 4.33
N ASP A 33 32.52 -34.30 4.46
CA ASP A 33 31.77 -35.06 3.47
C ASP A 33 31.86 -34.35 2.11
N PRO A 34 31.97 -35.12 1.00
CA PRO A 34 31.96 -34.52 -0.34
C PRO A 34 30.60 -33.85 -0.55
N GLU A 35 30.62 -32.56 -0.91
CA GLU A 35 29.46 -31.78 -1.32
C GLU A 35 28.65 -32.57 -2.32
N SER A 36 27.40 -32.85 -1.95
CA SER A 36 26.42 -33.39 -2.90
C SER A 36 26.25 -32.39 -4.04
N PRO A 37 26.17 -32.83 -5.30
CA PRO A 37 25.96 -31.91 -6.40
C PRO A 37 24.65 -31.16 -6.18
N GLU A 38 24.73 -29.81 -6.16
CA GLU A 38 23.57 -28.96 -6.13
C GLU A 38 22.65 -29.33 -7.29
N THR A 39 21.45 -29.79 -6.96
CA THR A 39 20.40 -29.99 -7.95
C THR A 39 20.11 -28.60 -8.54
N PRO A 40 20.13 -28.42 -9.87
CA PRO A 40 19.80 -27.13 -10.45
C PRO A 40 18.41 -26.71 -9.98
N GLU A 41 18.36 -25.56 -9.32
CA GLU A 41 17.13 -24.94 -8.83
C GLU A 41 16.19 -24.79 -10.03
N SER A 42 15.03 -25.45 -9.97
CA SER A 42 14.02 -25.31 -11.02
C SER A 42 13.69 -23.83 -11.16
N PRO A 43 13.55 -23.31 -12.39
CA PRO A 43 13.16 -21.92 -12.58
C PRO A 43 11.86 -21.67 -11.78
N PRO A 44 11.74 -20.51 -11.14
CA PRO A 44 10.53 -20.19 -10.38
C PRO A 44 9.31 -20.41 -11.26
N ALA A 45 8.32 -21.11 -10.71
CA ALA A 45 7.07 -21.31 -11.42
C ALA A 45 6.53 -19.93 -11.85
N PRO A 46 5.96 -19.78 -13.05
CA PRO A 46 5.36 -18.53 -13.45
C PRO A 46 4.39 -18.08 -12.35
N SER A 47 4.52 -16.85 -11.90
CA SER A 47 3.63 -16.27 -10.89
C SER A 47 2.20 -16.54 -11.32
N ALA A 48 1.42 -17.22 -10.48
CA ALA A 48 0.03 -17.50 -10.79
C ALA A 48 -0.68 -16.15 -11.02
N VAL A 49 -1.46 -16.08 -12.09
CA VAL A 49 -2.27 -14.88 -12.39
C VAL A 49 -3.20 -14.64 -11.20
N VAL A 50 -3.19 -13.42 -10.68
CA VAL A 50 -4.08 -13.02 -9.59
C VAL A 50 -5.50 -12.93 -10.14
N PRO A 51 -6.51 -13.57 -9.53
CA PRO A 51 -7.89 -13.39 -9.93
C PRO A 51 -8.31 -11.91 -9.81
N PRO A 52 -9.19 -11.40 -10.68
CA PRO A 52 -9.51 -9.97 -10.76
C PRO A 52 -10.12 -9.41 -9.48
N ASP A 53 -10.96 -10.18 -8.78
CA ASP A 53 -11.56 -9.79 -7.50
C ASP A 53 -10.54 -9.84 -6.34
N ASP A 54 -9.60 -10.78 -6.35
CA ASP A 54 -8.52 -10.81 -5.35
C ASP A 54 -7.56 -9.62 -5.55
N ASP A 55 -7.36 -9.19 -6.79
CA ASP A 55 -6.53 -8.03 -7.12
C ASP A 55 -7.19 -6.72 -6.65
N LEU A 56 -8.47 -6.52 -6.97
CA LEU A 56 -9.25 -5.38 -6.48
C LEU A 56 -9.26 -5.32 -4.93
N MET A 57 -9.40 -6.45 -4.23
CA MET A 57 -9.30 -6.50 -2.76
C MET A 57 -7.92 -6.07 -2.23
N ARG A 58 -6.83 -6.40 -2.94
CA ARG A 58 -5.49 -5.92 -2.59
C ARG A 58 -5.38 -4.40 -2.72
N GLU A 59 -5.97 -3.83 -3.76
CA GLU A 59 -6.01 -2.39 -4.02
C GLU A 59 -6.84 -1.65 -2.96
N HIS A 60 -7.92 -2.26 -2.45
CA HIS A 60 -8.62 -1.78 -1.25
C HIS A 60 -7.71 -1.67 -0.03
N GLY A 61 -6.69 -2.51 0.09
CA GLY A 61 -5.66 -2.37 1.12
C GLY A 61 -4.91 -1.04 1.04
N VAL A 62 -4.62 -0.54 -0.18
CA VAL A 62 -4.02 0.79 -0.39
C VAL A 62 -5.01 1.89 0.00
N LEU A 63 -6.26 1.80 -0.45
CA LEU A 63 -7.33 2.74 -0.09
C LEU A 63 -7.48 2.84 1.44
N LYS A 64 -7.61 1.71 2.15
CA LYS A 64 -7.70 1.68 3.62
C LYS A 64 -6.58 2.44 4.31
N ARG A 65 -5.35 2.30 3.83
CA ARG A 65 -4.21 3.01 4.39
C ARG A 65 -4.30 4.52 4.15
N VAL A 66 -4.80 4.96 3.00
CA VAL A 66 -5.07 6.39 2.76
C VAL A 66 -6.20 6.90 3.66
N LEU A 67 -7.25 6.10 3.89
CA LEU A 67 -8.31 6.47 4.85
C LEU A 67 -7.76 6.66 6.28
N LEU A 68 -6.78 5.83 6.71
CA LEU A 68 -6.07 6.01 7.98
C LEU A 68 -5.27 7.32 7.99
N CYS A 69 -4.58 7.65 6.90
CA CYS A 69 -3.88 8.94 6.76
C CYS A 69 -4.85 10.12 6.87
N TYR A 70 -6.01 10.07 6.22
CA TYR A 70 -7.05 11.11 6.32
C TYR A 70 -7.59 11.24 7.74
N ARG A 71 -7.81 10.14 8.44
CA ARG A 71 -8.24 10.14 9.85
C ARG A 71 -7.21 10.83 10.74
N GLU A 72 -5.94 10.48 10.58
CA GLU A 72 -4.86 11.08 11.37
C GLU A 72 -4.73 12.58 11.10
N MET A 73 -4.67 12.99 9.83
CA MET A 73 -4.63 14.40 9.46
C MET A 73 -5.83 15.18 10.00
N THR A 74 -7.02 14.59 9.95
CA THR A 74 -8.24 15.16 10.52
C THR A 74 -8.14 15.32 12.03
N SER A 75 -7.65 14.29 12.74
CA SER A 75 -7.46 14.28 14.19
C SER A 75 -6.47 15.37 14.62
N GLN A 76 -5.33 15.47 13.92
CA GLN A 76 -4.31 16.49 14.19
C GLN A 76 -4.87 17.91 13.97
N ALA A 77 -5.61 18.14 12.88
CA ALA A 77 -6.23 19.43 12.60
C ALA A 77 -7.27 19.84 13.66
N GLN A 78 -8.09 18.90 14.12
CA GLN A 78 -9.10 19.11 15.17
C GLN A 78 -8.47 19.37 16.55
N ALA A 79 -7.32 18.77 16.82
CA ALA A 79 -6.55 19.02 18.04
C ALA A 79 -5.82 20.40 18.02
N GLY A 80 -6.03 21.20 16.98
CA GLY A 80 -5.38 22.52 16.82
C GLY A 80 -3.99 22.45 16.19
N GLY A 81 -3.59 21.29 15.69
CA GLY A 81 -2.36 21.10 14.93
C GLY A 81 -2.43 21.68 13.52
N SER A 82 -1.30 21.69 12.83
CA SER A 82 -1.20 22.14 11.45
C SER A 82 -1.51 20.97 10.49
N LEU A 83 -2.28 21.25 9.44
CA LEU A 83 -2.45 20.32 8.32
C LEU A 83 -1.27 20.52 7.35
N ASN A 84 -0.56 19.42 7.02
CA ASN A 84 0.52 19.48 6.03
C ASN A 84 -0.06 19.36 4.62
N ALA A 85 0.09 20.43 3.83
CA ALA A 85 -0.44 20.49 2.46
C ALA A 85 0.14 19.41 1.55
N GLN A 86 1.44 19.11 1.66
CA GLN A 86 2.10 18.12 0.81
C GLN A 86 1.59 16.71 1.12
N HIS A 87 1.52 16.32 2.40
CA HIS A 87 1.01 15.00 2.78
C HIS A 87 -0.45 14.80 2.35
N LEU A 88 -1.27 15.85 2.49
CA LEU A 88 -2.66 15.84 2.04
C LEU A 88 -2.75 15.70 0.52
N HIS A 89 -1.95 16.48 -0.22
CA HIS A 89 -1.90 16.39 -1.68
C HIS A 89 -1.44 15.02 -2.16
N ASP A 90 -0.37 14.48 -1.55
CA ASP A 90 0.17 13.16 -1.95
C ASP A 90 -0.83 12.03 -1.67
N ALA A 91 -1.55 12.10 -0.53
CA ALA A 91 -2.61 11.14 -0.22
C ALA A 91 -3.78 11.24 -1.22
N ALA A 92 -4.20 12.45 -1.57
CA ALA A 92 -5.25 12.68 -2.55
C ALA A 92 -4.84 12.24 -3.97
N LEU A 93 -3.55 12.35 -4.34
CA LEU A 93 -3.04 11.84 -5.61
C LEU A 93 -3.08 10.30 -5.68
N VAL A 94 -2.84 9.59 -4.59
CA VAL A 94 -3.01 8.12 -4.57
C VAL A 94 -4.46 7.76 -4.87
N ILE A 95 -5.42 8.47 -4.27
CA ILE A 95 -6.85 8.26 -4.58
C ILE A 95 -7.13 8.59 -6.04
N HIS A 96 -6.75 9.77 -6.51
CA HIS A 96 -7.06 10.24 -7.85
C HIS A 96 -6.48 9.34 -8.94
N ASP A 97 -5.17 9.02 -8.86
CA ASP A 97 -4.46 8.34 -9.94
C ASP A 97 -4.71 6.83 -9.92
N PHE A 98 -4.69 6.22 -8.75
CA PHE A 98 -4.75 4.76 -8.61
C PHE A 98 -6.16 4.26 -8.30
N ILE A 99 -6.84 4.82 -7.30
CA ILE A 99 -8.18 4.34 -6.95
C ILE A 99 -9.20 4.78 -8.01
N GLU A 100 -9.37 6.08 -8.23
CA GLU A 100 -10.38 6.63 -9.16
C GLU A 100 -10.00 6.43 -10.63
N GLY A 101 -8.71 6.54 -10.95
CA GLY A 101 -8.19 6.49 -12.32
C GLY A 101 -7.97 5.07 -12.86
N PHE A 102 -7.80 4.07 -11.99
CA PHE A 102 -7.54 2.70 -12.39
C PHE A 102 -8.53 1.71 -11.75
N HIS A 103 -8.49 1.53 -10.45
CA HIS A 103 -9.30 0.57 -9.69
C HIS A 103 -10.80 0.69 -10.00
N GLU A 104 -11.41 1.87 -9.74
CA GLU A 104 -12.83 2.10 -10.05
C GLU A 104 -13.13 1.94 -11.55
N GLY A 105 -12.15 2.25 -12.41
CA GLY A 105 -12.25 2.03 -13.85
C GLY A 105 -12.40 0.55 -14.22
N LEU A 106 -11.72 -0.35 -13.51
CA LEU A 106 -11.87 -1.81 -13.68
C LEU A 106 -13.25 -2.28 -13.21
N GLU A 107 -13.75 -1.76 -12.10
CA GLU A 107 -15.09 -2.09 -11.60
C GLU A 107 -16.19 -1.59 -12.52
N GLU A 108 -16.14 -0.33 -12.92
CA GLU A 108 -17.11 0.29 -13.81
C GLU A 108 -17.10 -0.33 -15.21
N GLY A 109 -15.92 -0.76 -15.69
CA GLY A 109 -15.74 -1.35 -17.01
C GLY A 109 -16.03 -2.85 -17.09
N PHE A 110 -15.74 -3.60 -16.03
CA PHE A 110 -15.73 -5.07 -16.10
C PHE A 110 -16.62 -5.74 -15.06
N VAL A 111 -16.64 -5.28 -13.81
CA VAL A 111 -17.37 -5.92 -12.71
C VAL A 111 -18.85 -5.55 -12.73
N PHE A 112 -19.15 -4.26 -12.62
CA PHE A 112 -20.52 -3.76 -12.51
C PHE A 112 -21.39 -4.03 -13.72
N PRO A 113 -20.92 -3.95 -14.97
CA PRO A 113 -21.71 -4.33 -16.13
C PRO A 113 -22.14 -5.79 -16.13
N ARG A 114 -21.27 -6.71 -15.73
CA ARG A 114 -21.58 -8.14 -15.65
C ARG A 114 -22.62 -8.46 -14.58
N LEU A 115 -22.47 -7.85 -13.40
CA LEU A 115 -23.47 -7.97 -12.32
C LEU A 115 -24.84 -7.43 -12.73
N ARG A 116 -24.87 -6.27 -13.38
CA ARG A 116 -26.12 -5.70 -13.90
C ARG A 116 -26.78 -6.58 -14.95
N GLN A 117 -26.00 -7.10 -15.89
CA GLN A 117 -26.49 -8.01 -16.93
C GLN A 117 -27.06 -9.31 -16.32
N ALA A 118 -26.44 -9.82 -15.26
CA ALA A 118 -26.91 -11.00 -14.55
C ALA A 118 -28.08 -10.71 -13.56
N GLY A 119 -28.46 -9.45 -13.40
CA GLY A 119 -29.49 -9.05 -12.42
C GLY A 119 -29.05 -9.19 -10.96
N GLN A 120 -27.73 -9.30 -10.71
CA GLN A 120 -27.17 -9.49 -9.38
C GLN A 120 -26.84 -8.15 -8.72
N VAL A 121 -27.18 -8.00 -7.45
CA VAL A 121 -26.84 -6.86 -6.57
C VAL A 121 -27.00 -5.47 -7.22
N THR A 122 -27.90 -5.31 -8.17
CA THR A 122 -28.03 -4.11 -9.01
C THR A 122 -28.28 -2.81 -8.23
N GLY A 123 -29.01 -2.90 -7.11
CA GLY A 123 -29.23 -1.76 -6.21
C GLY A 123 -27.94 -1.31 -5.53
N THR A 124 -27.10 -2.25 -5.08
CA THR A 124 -25.79 -1.98 -4.51
C THR A 124 -24.90 -1.35 -5.56
N VAL A 125 -24.77 -1.94 -6.75
CA VAL A 125 -23.98 -1.40 -7.86
C VAL A 125 -24.39 0.05 -8.20
N SER A 126 -25.70 0.35 -8.20
CA SER A 126 -26.16 1.72 -8.45
C SER A 126 -25.72 2.71 -7.37
N THR A 127 -25.65 2.26 -6.13
CA THR A 127 -25.16 3.07 -5.00
C THR A 127 -23.65 3.28 -5.10
N LEU A 128 -22.88 2.24 -5.40
CA LEU A 128 -21.43 2.31 -5.55
C LEU A 128 -21.02 3.28 -6.66
N LEU A 129 -21.65 3.20 -7.83
CA LEU A 129 -21.42 4.14 -8.94
C LEU A 129 -21.72 5.61 -8.53
N LEU A 130 -22.75 5.85 -7.72
CA LEU A 130 -23.00 7.19 -7.17
C LEU A 130 -21.89 7.60 -6.19
N GLN A 131 -21.39 6.69 -5.38
CA GLN A 131 -20.32 6.95 -4.42
C GLN A 131 -18.99 7.24 -5.13
N HIS A 132 -18.63 6.51 -6.20
CA HIS A 132 -17.51 6.86 -7.07
C HIS A 132 -17.61 8.31 -7.59
N ALA A 133 -18.77 8.66 -8.16
CA ALA A 133 -18.98 10.03 -8.65
C ALA A 133 -18.85 11.08 -7.52
N ARG A 134 -19.26 10.78 -6.29
CA ARG A 134 -19.11 11.68 -5.12
C ARG A 134 -17.67 11.71 -4.60
N GLY A 135 -16.97 10.56 -4.62
CA GLY A 135 -15.56 10.44 -4.27
C GLY A 135 -14.71 11.37 -5.13
N ARG A 136 -14.87 11.29 -6.44
CA ARG A 136 -14.16 12.15 -7.41
C ARG A 136 -14.35 13.64 -7.14
N VAL A 137 -15.56 14.06 -6.75
CA VAL A 137 -15.82 15.46 -6.36
C VAL A 137 -15.04 15.86 -5.10
N LEU A 138 -15.01 14.99 -4.08
CA LEU A 138 -14.28 15.24 -2.83
C LEU A 138 -12.77 15.26 -3.08
N THR A 139 -12.24 14.32 -3.86
CA THR A 139 -10.83 14.25 -4.22
C THR A 139 -10.38 15.48 -5.00
N GLN A 140 -11.15 15.91 -6.00
CA GLN A 140 -10.86 17.12 -6.76
C GLN A 140 -10.86 18.37 -5.88
N PHE A 141 -11.81 18.49 -4.93
CA PHE A 141 -11.83 19.57 -3.95
C PHE A 141 -10.58 19.54 -3.09
N ILE A 142 -10.19 18.38 -2.54
CA ILE A 142 -8.99 18.23 -1.72
C ILE A 142 -7.75 18.62 -2.51
N LEU A 143 -7.57 18.12 -3.73
CA LEU A 143 -6.42 18.45 -4.58
C LEU A 143 -6.33 19.95 -4.90
N ALA A 144 -7.45 20.58 -5.18
CA ALA A 144 -7.49 22.00 -5.50
C ALA A 144 -7.07 22.90 -4.32
N HIS A 145 -7.32 22.46 -3.07
CA HIS A 145 -7.13 23.24 -1.85
C HIS A 145 -5.99 22.70 -0.97
N ALA A 146 -5.31 21.61 -1.33
CA ALA A 146 -4.15 21.09 -0.60
C ALA A 146 -2.89 21.89 -0.88
N THR A 147 -2.93 23.21 -0.63
CA THR A 147 -1.81 24.13 -0.81
C THR A 147 -1.47 24.84 0.51
N ALA A 148 -0.21 25.25 0.68
CA ALA A 148 0.25 25.87 1.94
C ALA A 148 -0.60 27.08 2.37
N PRO A 149 -1.00 28.03 1.48
CA PRO A 149 -1.88 29.12 1.87
C PRO A 149 -3.27 28.67 2.33
N GLU A 150 -3.84 27.69 1.61
CA GLU A 150 -5.19 27.20 1.87
C GLU A 150 -5.29 26.42 3.19
N VAL A 151 -4.35 25.53 3.48
CA VAL A 151 -4.32 24.78 4.75
C VAL A 151 -4.02 25.69 5.95
N ALA A 152 -3.37 26.85 5.76
CA ALA A 152 -3.14 27.85 6.80
C ALA A 152 -4.42 28.63 7.14
N SER A 153 -5.35 28.77 6.18
CA SER A 153 -6.66 29.38 6.39
C SER A 153 -7.54 28.52 7.29
N ALA A 154 -8.03 29.05 8.39
CA ALA A 154 -8.89 28.29 9.31
C ALA A 154 -10.20 27.82 8.64
N GLY A 155 -10.79 28.65 7.76
CA GLY A 155 -11.99 28.28 7.00
C GLY A 155 -11.75 27.10 6.07
N THR A 156 -10.78 27.25 5.15
CA THR A 156 -10.45 26.20 4.16
C THR A 156 -9.96 24.91 4.83
N ARG A 157 -9.15 25.02 5.91
CA ARG A 157 -8.74 23.86 6.71
C ARG A 157 -9.95 23.10 7.29
N GLY A 158 -10.97 23.84 7.76
CA GLY A 158 -12.22 23.23 8.21
C GLY A 158 -12.98 22.51 7.10
N GLU A 159 -13.04 23.08 5.90
CA GLU A 159 -13.67 22.48 4.72
C GLU A 159 -12.90 21.24 4.24
N LEU A 160 -11.56 21.30 4.20
CA LEU A 160 -10.71 20.13 3.88
C LEU A 160 -10.89 19.00 4.89
N THR A 161 -10.95 19.33 6.18
CA THR A 161 -11.21 18.35 7.24
C THR A 161 -12.58 17.69 7.05
N ALA A 162 -13.61 18.46 6.73
CA ALA A 162 -14.94 17.95 6.46
C ALA A 162 -14.98 17.07 5.19
N ALA A 163 -14.25 17.43 4.14
CA ALA A 163 -14.14 16.66 2.92
C ALA A 163 -13.46 15.30 3.17
N MET A 164 -12.33 15.26 3.89
CA MET A 164 -11.66 14.02 4.30
C MET A 164 -12.58 13.12 5.14
N GLN A 165 -13.30 13.69 6.10
CA GLN A 165 -14.25 12.93 6.93
C GLN A 165 -15.40 12.34 6.11
N ALA A 166 -15.95 13.12 5.16
CA ALA A 166 -17.00 12.66 4.28
C ALA A 166 -16.51 11.52 3.38
N PHE A 167 -15.29 11.64 2.85
CA PHE A 167 -14.63 10.61 2.06
C PHE A 167 -14.47 9.31 2.86
N VAL A 168 -13.83 9.38 4.03
CA VAL A 168 -13.63 8.22 4.92
C VAL A 168 -14.96 7.55 5.27
N ARG A 169 -15.95 8.32 5.70
CA ARG A 169 -17.28 7.80 6.08
C ARG A 169 -17.99 7.08 4.93
N MET A 170 -17.77 7.50 3.70
CA MET A 170 -18.36 6.91 2.51
C MET A 170 -17.63 5.63 2.09
N TYR A 171 -16.29 5.69 2.00
CA TYR A 171 -15.52 4.58 1.44
C TYR A 171 -15.32 3.39 2.38
N GLU A 172 -15.31 3.56 3.69
CA GLU A 172 -15.20 2.41 4.61
C GLU A 172 -16.33 1.37 4.44
N PRO A 173 -17.62 1.75 4.45
CA PRO A 173 -18.68 0.79 4.17
C PRO A 173 -18.78 0.41 2.70
N HIS A 174 -18.29 1.22 1.78
CA HIS A 174 -18.23 0.98 0.35
C HIS A 174 -17.35 -0.24 0.05
N GLU A 175 -16.05 -0.15 0.30
CA GLU A 175 -15.08 -1.23 0.09
C GLU A 175 -15.46 -2.52 0.85
N ALA A 176 -15.91 -2.39 2.10
CA ALA A 176 -16.38 -3.53 2.87
C ALA A 176 -17.58 -4.24 2.22
N ARG A 177 -18.44 -3.49 1.51
CA ARG A 177 -19.58 -4.06 0.78
C ARG A 177 -19.12 -4.71 -0.53
N GLU A 178 -18.14 -4.18 -1.19
CA GLU A 178 -17.54 -4.79 -2.38
C GLU A 178 -16.85 -6.09 -2.03
N ASP A 179 -15.97 -6.09 -1.04
CA ASP A 179 -15.24 -7.27 -0.58
C ASP A 179 -16.16 -8.42 -0.15
N THR A 180 -17.29 -8.10 0.49
CA THR A 180 -18.13 -9.14 1.13
C THR A 180 -19.39 -9.51 0.37
N VAL A 181 -19.79 -8.72 -0.63
CA VAL A 181 -21.06 -8.93 -1.35
C VAL A 181 -20.86 -8.87 -2.86
N VAL A 182 -20.20 -7.82 -3.36
CA VAL A 182 -20.13 -7.54 -4.80
C VAL A 182 -19.14 -8.46 -5.49
N PHE A 183 -17.92 -8.55 -4.99
CA PHE A 183 -16.89 -9.42 -5.56
C PHE A 183 -17.22 -10.92 -5.43
N PRO A 184 -17.76 -11.42 -4.31
CA PRO A 184 -18.29 -12.79 -4.26
C PRO A 184 -19.39 -13.07 -5.27
N ALA A 185 -20.32 -12.12 -5.50
CA ALA A 185 -21.35 -12.27 -6.51
C ALA A 185 -20.78 -12.24 -7.92
N PHE A 186 -19.80 -11.39 -8.19
CA PHE A 186 -19.08 -11.32 -9.46
C PHE A 186 -18.31 -12.62 -9.76
N ARG A 187 -17.55 -13.13 -8.79
CA ARG A 187 -16.80 -14.40 -8.92
C ARG A 187 -17.69 -15.56 -9.31
N GLN A 188 -18.92 -15.63 -8.78
CA GLN A 188 -19.89 -16.69 -9.10
C GLN A 188 -20.41 -16.64 -10.54
N LEU A 189 -20.26 -15.54 -11.25
CA LEU A 189 -20.68 -15.40 -12.65
C LEU A 189 -19.67 -15.96 -13.65
N LEU A 190 -18.45 -16.22 -13.21
CA LEU A 190 -17.32 -16.54 -14.07
C LEU A 190 -16.83 -17.98 -13.83
N SER A 191 -16.45 -18.65 -14.90
CA SER A 191 -15.70 -19.91 -14.82
C SER A 191 -14.25 -19.65 -14.35
N PRO A 192 -13.53 -20.68 -13.87
CA PRO A 192 -12.12 -20.54 -13.51
C PRO A 192 -11.24 -20.00 -14.65
N GLN A 193 -11.56 -20.37 -15.90
CA GLN A 193 -10.83 -19.88 -17.06
C GLN A 193 -11.09 -18.38 -17.31
N GLU A 194 -12.36 -17.96 -17.25
CA GLU A 194 -12.72 -16.55 -17.41
C GLU A 194 -12.12 -15.66 -16.31
N LEU A 195 -12.02 -16.18 -15.07
CA LEU A 195 -11.33 -15.48 -13.97
C LEU A 195 -9.84 -15.31 -14.28
N ALA A 196 -9.17 -16.37 -14.75
CA ALA A 196 -7.75 -16.29 -15.11
C ALA A 196 -7.50 -15.33 -16.28
N ASP A 197 -8.32 -15.41 -17.33
CA ASP A 197 -8.21 -14.56 -18.52
C ASP A 197 -8.44 -13.07 -18.15
N LEU A 198 -9.41 -12.81 -17.28
CA LEU A 198 -9.71 -11.44 -16.85
C LEU A 198 -8.65 -10.90 -15.88
N GLY A 199 -8.11 -11.73 -14.98
CA GLY A 199 -6.97 -11.35 -14.14
C GLY A 199 -5.74 -10.98 -14.96
N GLN A 200 -5.42 -11.77 -16.00
CA GLN A 200 -4.34 -11.41 -16.93
C GLN A 200 -4.64 -10.10 -17.66
N HIS A 201 -5.89 -9.88 -18.06
CA HIS A 201 -6.29 -8.64 -18.71
C HIS A 201 -6.13 -7.41 -17.79
N PHE A 202 -6.46 -7.54 -16.49
CA PHE A 202 -6.24 -6.45 -15.51
C PHE A 202 -4.75 -6.13 -15.35
N ALA A 203 -3.90 -7.16 -15.23
CA ALA A 203 -2.45 -6.97 -15.18
C ALA A 203 -1.90 -6.30 -16.46
N ASP A 204 -2.43 -6.65 -17.63
CA ASP A 204 -2.04 -6.02 -18.91
C ASP A 204 -2.48 -4.54 -18.96
N LEU A 205 -3.67 -4.21 -18.43
CA LEU A 205 -4.16 -2.83 -18.33
C LEU A 205 -3.31 -2.00 -17.36
N GLU A 206 -2.96 -2.57 -16.19
CA GLU A 206 -2.06 -1.92 -15.23
C GLU A 206 -0.71 -1.61 -15.87
N HIS A 207 -0.11 -2.60 -16.53
CA HIS A 207 1.15 -2.42 -17.24
C HIS A 207 1.05 -1.40 -18.38
N GLN A 208 -0.05 -1.40 -19.12
CA GLN A 208 -0.28 -0.44 -20.21
C GLN A 208 -0.41 1.00 -19.69
N GLN A 209 -1.12 1.19 -18.57
CA GLN A 209 -1.37 2.51 -18.00
C GLN A 209 -0.15 3.08 -17.28
N PHE A 210 0.57 2.26 -16.51
CA PHE A 210 1.64 2.72 -15.63
C PHE A 210 3.03 2.25 -16.07
N GLY A 211 3.15 1.25 -16.95
CA GLY A 211 4.43 0.70 -17.41
C GLY A 211 5.20 -0.08 -16.35
N ARG A 212 4.56 -0.40 -15.23
CA ARG A 212 5.15 -1.08 -14.07
C ARG A 212 4.07 -1.68 -13.17
N ASP A 213 4.47 -2.44 -12.14
CA ASP A 213 3.62 -2.83 -11.01
C ASP A 213 3.28 -1.57 -10.18
N GLU A 214 2.12 -0.98 -10.45
CA GLU A 214 1.67 0.25 -9.79
C GLU A 214 1.18 -0.03 -8.37
N PHE A 215 0.58 -1.20 -8.12
CA PHE A 215 0.20 -1.59 -6.76
C PHE A 215 1.39 -1.50 -5.79
N THR A 216 2.54 -2.11 -6.14
CA THR A 216 3.75 -2.03 -5.31
C THR A 216 4.24 -0.59 -5.15
N ALA A 217 4.17 0.22 -6.21
CA ALA A 217 4.54 1.64 -6.14
C ALA A 217 3.62 2.42 -5.19
N MET A 218 2.30 2.18 -5.25
CA MET A 218 1.32 2.83 -4.36
C MET A 218 1.48 2.41 -2.90
N VAL A 219 1.75 1.13 -2.62
CA VAL A 219 2.10 0.66 -1.27
C VAL A 219 3.30 1.44 -0.71
N GLY A 220 4.33 1.67 -1.53
CA GLY A 220 5.50 2.48 -1.13
C GLY A 220 5.15 3.95 -0.89
N ARG A 221 4.32 4.57 -1.74
CA ARG A 221 3.87 5.96 -1.58
C ARG A 221 3.08 6.15 -0.28
N VAL A 222 2.11 5.28 -0.01
CA VAL A 222 1.30 5.37 1.22
C VAL A 222 2.16 5.14 2.46
N ALA A 223 3.11 4.18 2.41
CA ALA A 223 4.04 3.95 3.51
C ALA A 223 4.86 5.22 3.86
N ALA A 224 5.31 5.97 2.87
CA ALA A 224 6.01 7.22 3.08
C ALA A 224 5.13 8.30 3.77
N ILE A 225 3.84 8.37 3.38
CA ILE A 225 2.86 9.29 4.01
C ILE A 225 2.61 8.87 5.46
N GLU A 226 2.38 7.58 5.72
CA GLU A 226 2.18 7.05 7.07
C GLU A 226 3.38 7.31 7.99
N GLN A 227 4.62 7.14 7.47
CA GLN A 227 5.85 7.46 8.20
C GLN A 227 5.92 8.94 8.56
N ALA A 228 5.59 9.81 7.60
CA ALA A 228 5.58 11.25 7.82
C ALA A 228 4.50 11.71 8.82
N LEU A 229 3.38 10.99 8.88
CA LEU A 229 2.31 11.23 9.86
C LEU A 229 2.55 10.53 11.21
N GLY A 230 3.57 9.68 11.31
CA GLY A 230 3.90 8.94 12.52
C GLY A 230 2.98 7.76 12.82
N ILE A 231 2.27 7.23 11.82
CA ILE A 231 1.30 6.13 11.97
C ILE A 231 1.73 4.83 11.28
N TYR A 232 2.97 4.73 10.82
CA TYR A 232 3.46 3.54 10.13
C TYR A 232 3.72 2.35 11.06
N ASP A 233 4.13 2.60 12.30
CA ASP A 233 4.41 1.55 13.29
C ASP A 233 3.10 1.00 13.88
N LEU A 234 2.78 -0.25 13.56
CA LEU A 234 1.58 -0.92 14.07
C LEU A 234 1.57 -1.09 15.59
N ALA A 235 2.73 -1.10 16.25
CA ALA A 235 2.82 -1.29 17.69
C ALA A 235 2.07 -0.17 18.46
N GLN A 236 2.04 1.05 17.90
CA GLN A 236 1.34 2.18 18.52
C GLN A 236 -0.18 2.02 18.61
N PHE A 237 -0.76 1.15 17.78
CA PHE A 237 -2.19 0.85 17.79
C PHE A 237 -2.55 -0.31 18.74
N THR A 238 -1.56 -0.91 19.40
CA THR A 238 -1.78 -2.00 20.34
C THR A 238 -2.15 -1.43 21.71
N PRO A 239 -3.40 -1.62 22.20
CA PRO A 239 -3.81 -1.07 23.49
C PRO A 239 -3.15 -1.79 24.66
N ASP A 240 -2.91 -1.05 25.74
CA ASP A 240 -2.67 -1.65 27.05
C ASP A 240 -4.00 -2.18 27.61
N VAL A 241 -4.09 -3.49 27.79
CA VAL A 241 -5.30 -4.16 28.26
C VAL A 241 -5.25 -4.53 29.74
N THR A 242 -4.20 -4.17 30.48
CA THR A 242 -3.99 -4.51 31.89
C THR A 242 -5.18 -4.14 32.79
N ALA A 243 -5.84 -3.02 32.48
CA ALA A 243 -7.02 -2.56 33.22
C ALA A 243 -8.28 -3.43 33.01
N TYR A 244 -8.28 -4.31 32.00
CA TYR A 244 -9.42 -5.19 31.65
C TYR A 244 -9.15 -6.66 32.02
N GLU A 245 -7.94 -6.97 32.57
CA GLU A 245 -7.63 -8.31 33.02
C GLU A 245 -8.36 -8.62 34.33
N PRO A 246 -8.93 -9.84 34.48
CA PRO A 246 -9.58 -10.21 35.73
C PRO A 246 -8.57 -10.20 36.86
N ALA A 247 -8.97 -9.69 38.03
CA ALA A 247 -8.15 -9.75 39.23
C ALA A 247 -7.83 -11.23 39.55
N GLN A 248 -6.53 -11.56 39.68
CA GLN A 248 -6.06 -12.89 40.01
C GLN A 248 -6.37 -13.24 41.46
#